data_0e33266743d1d0a19fff08ce4a145439
#
_entry.id   0e33266743d1d0a19fff08ce4a145439
#
_cell.length_a   1.000
_cell.length_b   1.000
_cell.length_c   1.000
_cell.angle_alpha   90.00
_cell.angle_beta   90.00
_cell.angle_gamma   90.00
#
_symmetry.space_group_name_H-M   'P 1'
#
loop_
_entity.id
_entity.type
_entity.pdbx_description
1 polymer ?
#
loop_
_entity_poly.entity_id
_entity_poly.type
_entity_poly.pdbx_seq_one_letter_code
_entity_poly.pdbx_strand_id
1 'polypeptide(L)'
;MKRRNLFLACLLLFVLPLSAARVDTLMVKSPSMNKEVQVLVVTPEVALGKNAAACPVLYLLHGYGGHAKTWIQIKPNLPEIADEKGIIFVCPDGKDSWYWDSPKNPAYRYETFVSSELVSYIDRNYKTIADRKGRAIAGLRM
;
A
#
# COMPACT_ATOMS: atom_id res chain seq x y z
N MET A 1 -36.38 -49.58 24.12
CA MET A 1 -35.17 -48.74 24.20
C MET A 1 -35.07 -47.89 22.96
N LYS A 2 -35.30 -46.58 23.08
CA LYS A 2 -35.13 -45.65 21.96
C LYS A 2 -33.64 -45.25 21.90
N ARG A 3 -32.95 -45.64 20.85
CA ARG A 3 -31.59 -45.15 20.57
C ARG A 3 -31.68 -43.70 20.09
N ARG A 4 -31.27 -42.78 20.93
CA ARG A 4 -31.06 -41.39 20.51
C ARG A 4 -29.79 -41.36 19.69
N ASN A 5 -29.93 -41.24 18.37
CA ASN A 5 -28.80 -40.91 17.50
C ASN A 5 -28.43 -39.45 17.75
N LEU A 6 -27.34 -39.25 18.48
CA LEU A 6 -26.74 -37.93 18.64
C LEU A 6 -25.94 -37.65 17.36
N PHE A 7 -26.55 -36.92 16.41
CA PHE A 7 -25.84 -36.36 15.28
C PHE A 7 -25.00 -35.20 15.82
N LEU A 8 -23.72 -35.48 16.03
CA LEU A 8 -22.74 -34.45 16.28
C LEU A 8 -22.45 -33.73 14.94
N ALA A 9 -23.17 -32.63 14.70
CA ALA A 9 -22.85 -31.74 13.58
C ALA A 9 -21.55 -31.06 13.90
N CYS A 10 -20.45 -31.58 13.32
CA CYS A 10 -19.17 -30.87 13.26
C CYS A 10 -19.36 -29.61 12.38
N LEU A 11 -19.66 -28.49 13.02
CA LEU A 11 -19.64 -27.19 12.38
C LEU A 11 -18.15 -26.85 12.14
N LEU A 12 -17.62 -27.18 10.95
CA LEU A 12 -16.33 -26.67 10.50
C LEU A 12 -16.46 -25.15 10.35
N LEU A 13 -16.09 -24.43 11.40
CA LEU A 13 -15.82 -23.00 11.28
C LEU A 13 -14.60 -22.83 10.36
N PHE A 14 -14.86 -22.52 9.11
CA PHE A 14 -13.84 -21.96 8.22
C PHE A 14 -13.48 -20.59 8.78
N VAL A 15 -12.41 -20.55 9.59
CA VAL A 15 -11.77 -19.28 9.96
C VAL A 15 -11.01 -18.81 8.73
N LEU A 16 -11.68 -17.96 7.93
CA LEU A 16 -10.98 -17.22 6.89
C LEU A 16 -9.94 -16.34 7.58
N PRO A 17 -8.68 -16.32 7.09
CA PRO A 17 -7.70 -15.39 7.62
C PRO A 17 -8.19 -13.97 7.34
N LEU A 18 -8.69 -13.31 8.39
CA LEU A 18 -9.08 -11.90 8.33
C LEU A 18 -7.80 -11.07 8.43
N SER A 19 -7.43 -10.43 7.32
CA SER A 19 -6.32 -9.47 7.35
C SER A 19 -6.68 -8.30 8.27
N ALA A 20 -5.78 -7.95 9.19
CA ALA A 20 -5.89 -6.77 10.04
C ALA A 20 -5.16 -5.56 9.47
N ALA A 21 -4.51 -5.70 8.31
CA ALA A 21 -3.88 -4.61 7.59
C ALA A 21 -4.91 -3.51 7.25
N ARG A 22 -4.48 -2.25 7.40
CA ARG A 22 -5.29 -1.08 7.08
C ARG A 22 -5.00 -0.63 5.65
N VAL A 23 -6.05 -0.32 4.89
CA VAL A 23 -5.96 0.26 3.55
C VAL A 23 -6.47 1.70 3.60
N ASP A 24 -5.58 2.65 3.36
CA ASP A 24 -5.90 4.08 3.32
C ASP A 24 -5.80 4.60 1.89
N THR A 25 -6.76 5.41 1.47
CA THR A 25 -6.67 6.20 0.24
C THR A 25 -6.50 7.66 0.62
N LEU A 26 -5.37 8.24 0.25
CA LEU A 26 -4.95 9.56 0.67
C LEU A 26 -4.83 10.51 -0.52
N MET A 27 -4.97 11.81 -0.23
CA MET A 27 -4.56 12.88 -1.14
C MET A 27 -3.30 13.52 -0.56
N VAL A 28 -2.17 13.28 -1.20
CA VAL A 28 -0.86 13.77 -0.75
C VAL A 28 -0.48 15.00 -1.54
N LYS A 29 -0.22 16.11 -0.84
CA LYS A 29 0.20 17.35 -1.49
C LYS A 29 1.60 17.20 -2.08
N SER A 30 1.73 17.61 -3.33
CA SER A 30 3.01 17.76 -4.03
C SER A 30 3.35 19.25 -4.13
N PRO A 31 4.30 19.75 -3.34
CA PRO A 31 4.75 21.14 -3.46
C PRO A 31 5.33 21.47 -4.83
N SER A 32 6.11 20.56 -5.41
CA SER A 32 6.76 20.78 -6.71
C SER A 32 5.77 20.88 -7.87
N MET A 33 4.62 20.20 -7.78
CA MET A 33 3.55 20.26 -8.79
C MET A 33 2.39 21.18 -8.40
N ASN A 34 2.38 21.70 -7.17
CA ASN A 34 1.29 22.49 -6.61
C ASN A 34 -0.09 21.84 -6.78
N LYS A 35 -0.17 20.54 -6.52
CA LYS A 35 -1.41 19.76 -6.57
C LYS A 35 -1.41 18.62 -5.56
N GLU A 36 -2.55 17.98 -5.41
CA GLU A 36 -2.68 16.74 -4.63
C GLU A 36 -2.63 15.53 -5.55
N VAL A 37 -1.96 14.48 -5.09
CA VAL A 37 -1.82 13.20 -5.78
C VAL A 37 -2.46 12.11 -4.93
N GLN A 38 -3.33 11.31 -5.54
CA GLN A 38 -3.93 10.18 -4.85
C GLN A 38 -2.89 9.08 -4.61
N VAL A 39 -2.88 8.56 -3.38
CA VAL A 39 -1.97 7.48 -2.96
C VAL A 39 -2.76 6.47 -2.15
N LEU A 40 -2.63 5.20 -2.48
CA LEU A 40 -3.16 4.11 -1.67
C LEU A 40 -2.03 3.53 -0.83
N VAL A 41 -2.28 3.38 0.49
CA VAL A 41 -1.31 2.82 1.42
C VAL A 41 -1.91 1.60 2.11
N VAL A 42 -1.20 0.49 2.10
CA VAL A 42 -1.54 -0.73 2.83
C VAL A 42 -0.56 -0.87 3.99
N THR A 43 -1.06 -0.77 5.22
CA THR A 43 -0.26 -0.83 6.44
C THR A 43 -0.52 -2.13 7.17
N PRO A 44 0.50 -2.99 7.40
CA PRO A 44 0.35 -4.22 8.17
C PRO A 44 -0.02 -3.92 9.63
N GLU A 45 -0.71 -4.84 10.28
CA GLU A 45 -1.14 -4.70 11.67
C GLU A 45 0.04 -4.37 12.61
N VAL A 46 1.20 -5.00 12.40
CA VAL A 46 2.39 -4.77 13.23
C VAL A 46 2.89 -3.32 13.21
N ALA A 47 2.55 -2.55 12.20
CA ALA A 47 2.90 -1.14 12.05
C ALA A 47 1.80 -0.18 12.54
N LEU A 48 0.73 -0.71 13.14
CA LEU A 48 -0.40 0.05 13.67
C LEU A 48 -0.39 0.11 15.20
N GLY A 49 -1.03 1.14 15.76
CA GLY A 49 -1.25 1.27 17.20
C GLY A 49 -0.03 1.72 18.01
N LYS A 50 -0.17 1.62 19.33
CA LYS A 50 0.81 2.15 20.29
C LYS A 50 2.14 1.40 20.29
N ASN A 51 2.12 0.10 20.01
CA ASN A 51 3.30 -0.78 19.97
C ASN A 51 3.75 -1.06 18.54
N ALA A 52 3.53 -0.12 17.64
CA ALA A 52 3.85 -0.28 16.23
C ALA A 52 5.35 -0.56 16.03
N ALA A 53 5.64 -1.58 15.22
CA ALA A 53 6.98 -1.89 14.75
C ALA A 53 7.27 -1.12 13.45
N ALA A 54 8.50 -0.63 13.31
CA ALA A 54 8.95 -0.03 12.06
C ALA A 54 9.05 -1.09 10.97
N CYS A 55 8.43 -0.84 9.83
CA CYS A 55 8.38 -1.75 8.70
C CYS A 55 9.07 -1.17 7.47
N PRO A 56 9.65 -2.02 6.61
CA PRO A 56 10.10 -1.60 5.30
C PRO A 56 8.91 -1.18 4.44
N VAL A 57 9.19 -0.33 3.46
CA VAL A 57 8.20 0.22 2.53
C VAL A 57 8.52 -0.23 1.12
N LEU A 58 7.53 -0.75 0.41
CA LEU A 58 7.59 -1.03 -1.01
C LEU A 58 6.68 -0.07 -1.77
N TYR A 59 7.27 0.80 -2.58
CA TYR A 59 6.57 1.69 -3.49
C TYR A 59 6.22 0.92 -4.75
N LEU A 60 4.91 0.76 -5.03
CA LEU A 60 4.38 0.01 -6.17
C LEU A 60 3.84 0.98 -7.22
N LEU A 61 4.55 1.13 -8.31
CA LEU A 61 4.19 2.02 -9.41
C LEU A 61 3.31 1.28 -10.42
N HIS A 62 2.16 1.87 -10.77
CA HIS A 62 1.28 1.30 -11.80
C HIS A 62 1.85 1.50 -13.21
N GLY A 63 1.36 0.73 -14.17
CA GLY A 63 1.68 0.87 -15.58
C GLY A 63 0.85 1.94 -16.29
N TYR A 64 1.02 2.06 -17.61
CA TYR A 64 0.27 2.99 -18.44
C TYR A 64 -1.25 2.75 -18.32
N GLY A 65 -2.02 3.83 -18.19
CA GLY A 65 -3.47 3.76 -17.99
C GLY A 65 -3.93 3.33 -16.60
N GLY A 66 -2.99 3.08 -15.67
CA GLY A 66 -3.31 2.71 -14.29
C GLY A 66 -3.55 3.91 -13.37
N HIS A 67 -3.75 3.63 -12.10
CA HIS A 67 -4.01 4.62 -11.04
C HIS A 67 -3.65 4.04 -9.65
N ALA A 68 -3.84 4.79 -8.59
CA ALA A 68 -3.48 4.39 -7.22
C ALA A 68 -4.05 3.03 -6.78
N LYS A 69 -5.24 2.65 -7.25
CA LYS A 69 -5.91 1.39 -6.87
C LYS A 69 -5.54 0.21 -7.77
N THR A 70 -4.73 0.40 -8.80
CA THR A 70 -4.41 -0.66 -9.78
C THR A 70 -3.84 -1.90 -9.09
N TRP A 71 -2.89 -1.73 -8.19
CA TRP A 71 -2.24 -2.87 -7.54
C TRP A 71 -3.18 -3.69 -6.65
N ILE A 72 -4.08 -3.05 -5.89
CA ILE A 72 -5.05 -3.78 -5.07
C ILE A 72 -6.14 -4.44 -5.92
N GLN A 73 -6.41 -3.93 -7.11
CA GLN A 73 -7.32 -4.57 -8.07
C GLN A 73 -6.69 -5.81 -8.73
N ILE A 74 -5.41 -5.73 -9.09
CA ILE A 74 -4.65 -6.85 -9.67
C ILE A 74 -4.36 -7.92 -8.60
N LYS A 75 -4.07 -7.50 -7.38
CA LYS A 75 -3.68 -8.33 -6.25
C LYS A 75 -4.58 -8.05 -5.03
N PRO A 76 -5.83 -8.56 -5.03
CA PRO A 76 -6.79 -8.26 -3.96
C PRO A 76 -6.34 -8.70 -2.56
N ASN A 77 -5.43 -9.68 -2.48
CA ASN A 77 -4.84 -10.14 -1.23
C ASN A 77 -3.58 -9.36 -0.81
N LEU A 78 -3.38 -8.15 -1.35
CA LEU A 78 -2.25 -7.30 -0.96
C LEU A 78 -2.24 -7.00 0.56
N PRO A 79 -3.39 -6.76 1.23
CA PRO A 79 -3.44 -6.59 2.68
C PRO A 79 -2.94 -7.81 3.46
N GLU A 80 -3.29 -9.02 3.05
CA GLU A 80 -2.82 -10.27 3.66
C GLU A 80 -1.32 -10.43 3.49
N ILE A 81 -0.79 -10.08 2.32
CA ILE A 81 0.65 -10.10 2.05
C ILE A 81 1.38 -9.08 2.93
N ALA A 82 0.81 -7.88 3.12
CA ALA A 82 1.36 -6.87 4.01
C ALA A 82 1.50 -7.42 5.44
N ASP A 83 0.47 -8.08 5.97
CA ASP A 83 0.50 -8.68 7.31
C ASP A 83 1.49 -9.85 7.39
N GLU A 84 1.52 -10.72 6.39
CA GLU A 84 2.41 -11.89 6.34
C GLU A 84 3.89 -11.48 6.29
N LYS A 85 4.22 -10.46 5.50
CA LYS A 85 5.61 -10.03 5.26
C LYS A 85 6.06 -8.88 6.17
N GLY A 86 5.14 -8.20 6.86
CA GLY A 86 5.46 -7.00 7.63
C GLY A 86 5.96 -5.84 6.75
N ILE A 87 5.30 -5.60 5.61
CA ILE A 87 5.69 -4.58 4.62
C ILE A 87 4.55 -3.58 4.47
N ILE A 88 4.90 -2.28 4.44
CA ILE A 88 3.98 -1.22 4.04
C ILE A 88 4.04 -1.08 2.52
N PHE A 89 2.90 -1.17 1.84
CA PHE A 89 2.81 -0.91 0.40
C PHE A 89 2.28 0.49 0.15
N VAL A 90 2.94 1.22 -0.74
CA VAL A 90 2.58 2.59 -1.14
C VAL A 90 2.39 2.64 -2.64
N CYS A 91 1.17 2.94 -3.08
CA CYS A 91 0.76 2.91 -4.48
C CYS A 91 0.33 4.31 -4.92
N PRO A 92 1.23 5.14 -5.46
CA PRO A 92 0.88 6.46 -5.96
C PRO A 92 0.17 6.39 -7.32
N ASP A 93 -0.68 7.37 -7.59
CA ASP A 93 -1.20 7.64 -8.92
C ASP A 93 -0.19 8.51 -9.69
N GLY A 94 0.51 7.91 -10.61
CA GLY A 94 1.48 8.58 -11.47
C GLY A 94 0.90 9.11 -12.78
N LYS A 95 -0.42 8.98 -13.02
CA LYS A 95 -1.05 9.26 -14.32
C LYS A 95 -0.29 8.52 -15.45
N ASP A 96 -0.21 9.08 -16.62
CA ASP A 96 0.58 8.59 -17.75
C ASP A 96 1.88 9.40 -17.89
N SER A 97 2.55 9.65 -16.75
CA SER A 97 3.70 10.56 -16.65
C SER A 97 5.06 9.89 -16.88
N TRP A 98 5.11 8.56 -17.04
CA TRP A 98 6.34 7.75 -17.00
C TRP A 98 7.16 7.97 -15.72
N TYR A 99 6.55 8.53 -14.67
CA TYR A 99 7.22 8.87 -13.41
C TYR A 99 8.49 9.69 -13.59
N TRP A 100 8.47 10.65 -14.51
CA TRP A 100 9.58 11.54 -14.78
C TRP A 100 9.22 13.00 -14.51
N ASP A 101 10.22 13.85 -14.44
CA ASP A 101 10.05 15.29 -14.30
C ASP A 101 10.06 15.95 -15.67
N SER A 102 8.92 16.50 -16.09
CA SER A 102 8.84 17.22 -17.35
C SER A 102 9.63 18.54 -17.28
N PRO A 103 10.53 18.81 -18.25
CA PRO A 103 11.25 20.08 -18.30
C PRO A 103 10.38 21.26 -18.73
N LYS A 104 9.19 20.99 -19.29
CA LYS A 104 8.30 22.01 -19.83
C LYS A 104 7.01 22.21 -19.04
N ASN A 105 6.51 21.16 -18.38
CA ASN A 105 5.23 21.20 -17.68
C ASN A 105 5.44 21.01 -16.16
N PRO A 106 5.31 22.09 -15.35
CA PRO A 106 5.51 22.00 -13.91
C PRO A 106 4.45 21.13 -13.20
N ALA A 107 3.32 20.81 -13.84
CA ALA A 107 2.31 19.89 -13.31
C ALA A 107 2.73 18.40 -13.40
N TYR A 108 3.86 18.11 -14.04
CA TYR A 108 4.42 16.77 -14.22
C TYR A 108 5.84 16.69 -13.66
N ARG A 109 5.93 16.54 -12.33
CA ARG A 109 7.17 16.35 -11.57
C ARG A 109 7.08 15.06 -10.74
N TYR A 110 6.72 13.96 -11.40
CA TYR A 110 6.42 12.70 -10.72
C TYR A 110 7.64 11.97 -10.22
N GLU A 111 8.81 12.15 -10.83
CA GLU A 111 10.07 11.67 -10.26
C GLU A 111 10.36 12.34 -8.92
N THR A 112 10.32 13.67 -8.87
CA THR A 112 10.48 14.43 -7.62
C THR A 112 9.41 14.03 -6.59
N PHE A 113 8.15 13.88 -7.01
CA PHE A 113 7.08 13.49 -6.12
C PHE A 113 7.35 12.12 -5.46
N VAL A 114 7.61 11.09 -6.26
CA VAL A 114 7.79 9.71 -5.76
C VAL A 114 9.08 9.58 -4.97
N SER A 115 10.20 10.12 -5.48
CA SER A 115 11.52 9.91 -4.88
C SER A 115 11.81 10.76 -3.64
N SER A 116 11.11 11.87 -3.47
CA SER A 116 11.37 12.84 -2.40
C SER A 116 10.13 13.20 -1.59
N GLU A 117 9.11 13.78 -2.21
CA GLU A 117 7.95 14.35 -1.50
C GLU A 117 7.10 13.24 -0.85
N LEU A 118 6.80 12.17 -1.60
CA LEU A 118 6.03 11.04 -1.09
C LEU A 118 6.79 10.25 -0.02
N VAL A 119 8.08 10.00 -0.23
CA VAL A 119 8.93 9.32 0.76
C VAL A 119 8.93 10.08 2.08
N SER A 120 9.11 11.39 2.03
CA SER A 120 9.08 12.25 3.23
C SER A 120 7.72 12.21 3.92
N TYR A 121 6.63 12.26 3.15
CA TYR A 121 5.28 12.17 3.69
C TYR A 121 5.03 10.83 4.39
N ILE A 122 5.38 9.72 3.75
CA ILE A 122 5.18 8.38 4.29
C ILE A 122 6.01 8.18 5.57
N ASP A 123 7.27 8.59 5.57
CA ASP A 123 8.14 8.46 6.75
C ASP A 123 7.65 9.30 7.95
N ARG A 124 6.97 10.43 7.71
CA ARG A 124 6.39 11.24 8.79
C ARG A 124 5.07 10.70 9.33
N ASN A 125 4.28 10.00 8.52
CA ASN A 125 2.91 9.63 8.86
C ASN A 125 2.71 8.13 9.13
N TYR A 126 3.69 7.30 8.81
CA TYR A 126 3.65 5.84 9.00
C TYR A 126 4.89 5.36 9.75
N LYS A 127 4.74 4.21 10.40
CA LYS A 127 5.85 3.60 11.15
C LYS A 127 6.77 2.85 10.19
N THR A 128 7.69 3.58 9.58
CA THR A 128 8.62 3.08 8.56
C THR A 128 10.03 2.89 9.11
N ILE A 129 10.80 2.00 8.46
CA ILE A 129 12.25 2.03 8.54
C ILE A 129 12.71 3.16 7.60
N ALA A 130 12.92 4.37 8.17
CA ALA A 130 13.07 5.62 7.44
C ALA A 130 14.48 5.83 6.88
N ASP A 131 15.05 4.81 6.27
CA ASP A 131 16.35 4.88 5.61
C ASP A 131 16.33 4.10 4.27
N ARG A 132 17.40 4.23 3.51
CA ARG A 132 17.54 3.60 2.19
C ARG A 132 17.39 2.07 2.24
N LYS A 133 17.84 1.42 3.30
CA LYS A 133 17.77 -0.04 3.45
C LYS A 133 16.35 -0.53 3.72
N GLY A 134 15.50 0.35 4.23
CA GLY A 134 14.08 0.08 4.50
C GLY A 134 13.15 0.38 3.33
N ARG A 135 13.66 0.70 2.14
CA ARG A 135 12.86 1.09 0.98
C ARG A 135 13.14 0.23 -0.22
N ALA A 136 12.09 -0.09 -0.95
CA ALA A 136 12.17 -0.71 -2.27
C ALA A 136 11.14 -0.08 -3.21
N ILE A 137 11.36 -0.21 -4.49
CA ILE A 137 10.48 0.25 -5.55
C ILE A 137 10.30 -0.86 -6.57
N ALA A 138 9.07 -1.05 -7.01
CA ALA A 138 8.72 -1.96 -8.09
C ALA A 138 7.59 -1.36 -8.93
N GLY A 139 7.41 -1.81 -10.14
CA GLY A 139 6.38 -1.26 -11.00
C GLY A 139 6.06 -2.13 -12.19
N LEU A 140 4.94 -1.79 -12.83
CA LEU A 140 4.53 -2.30 -14.11
C LEU A 140 5.07 -1.39 -15.22
N ARG A 141 5.13 -1.94 -16.43
CA ARG A 141 5.55 -1.18 -17.62
C ARG A 141 4.60 -0.01 -17.90
N MET A 142 5.16 1.15 -18.02
CA MET A 142 4.44 2.34 -18.49
C MET A 142 4.93 2.73 -19.89
#